data_0b0aa19ef91d770865dec5e583cc0bd6
#
_entry.id   0b0aa19ef91d770865dec5e583cc0bd6
#
_cell.length_a   1.000
_cell.length_b   1.000
_cell.length_c   1.000
_cell.angle_alpha   90.00
_cell.angle_beta   90.00
_cell.angle_gamma   90.00
#
_symmetry.space_group_name_H-M   'P 1'
#
loop_
_entity.id
_entity.type
_entity.pdbx_description
1 polymer ?
#
loop_
_entity_poly.entity_id
_entity_poly.type
_entity_poly.pdbx_seq_one_letter_code
_entity_poly.pdbx_strand_id
1 'polypeptide(L)'
;MSRSRTAMLAALTLVAGGTGLALTAVPAGASAAAAPCTVDYQVQNQWNTGFTAAVTVTNHGAAKSAWTLKWSYAGDQKVTSGWNARITQSGTAVTAANESYNGTLATGAGATFGFQSTYSGTNAVPAAFTLDGAACDIAGGGTTDPGGGTTDPGGGTTDPGGGTDPSGRVANPYEGAKVYVNPEWSAKAAAEPGGSRVAGQPTAVWLDRIAAIGGVDGGMGLRDHLDEALKQKGSGELVVQLVVYDLPGRDCAALASNGELGPADLGRYETEYIDPIAAILADPEYAGLRIATVIEPDSLPNLVTNAGGTDTTTDACVTMKANGNYEKGVGYALSRLGAVPNVYNYIDAAHHGWLGWDSNLGPSVQEFRAAATSNGASVGDVAGFIVNTANYSPTTEPYLKITDSVNGQTVRQSKWVDWNQYVDEQSYAQALRSQLVAAGFDSGIGMLIDTSRNGWGGSARPAGAGPLTSVDAYVDGGRVDRRVHAGNWCNQSGAGLGERPVAAPAAGIDAYVWVKPPGESDGSSSAVSNDEGKGFDRMCDPTYGGNARNGNNPSGALADAPVAGHWFSAQFRQLMQNAYPPLP
;
A
#
# COMPACT_ATOMS: atom_id res chain seq x y z
N MET A 1 6.42 -49.53 51.40
CA MET A 1 6.41 -50.95 51.03
C MET A 1 6.85 -51.00 49.56
N SER A 2 8.14 -51.15 49.31
CA SER A 2 8.89 -52.37 48.99
C SER A 2 8.24 -53.13 47.81
N ARG A 3 8.86 -53.33 46.66
CA ARG A 3 10.13 -54.04 46.37
C ARG A 3 10.60 -53.84 44.94
N SER A 4 11.92 -53.69 44.83
CA SER A 4 12.76 -53.97 43.67
C SER A 4 12.62 -55.41 43.18
N ARG A 5 12.96 -55.63 41.88
CA ARG A 5 13.75 -56.80 41.45
C ARG A 5 14.52 -56.54 40.13
N THR A 6 15.79 -56.69 40.27
CA THR A 6 16.89 -56.80 39.28
C THR A 6 17.00 -58.26 38.78
N ALA A 7 17.41 -58.49 37.53
CA ALA A 7 18.18 -59.66 37.03
C ALA A 7 18.54 -59.40 35.59
N MET A 8 19.75 -59.23 35.21
CA MET A 8 20.97 -60.06 35.00
C MET A 8 21.00 -60.89 33.70
N LEU A 9 21.97 -60.46 32.91
CA LEU A 9 22.88 -61.14 31.92
C LEU A 9 22.50 -62.46 31.31
N ALA A 10 22.76 -62.58 30.00
CA ALA A 10 23.60 -63.65 29.43
C ALA A 10 24.20 -63.23 28.07
N ALA A 11 25.51 -63.31 27.99
CA ALA A 11 26.30 -63.13 26.76
C ALA A 11 26.36 -64.50 26.01
N LEU A 12 26.33 -64.44 24.70
CA LEU A 12 26.78 -65.56 23.85
C LEU A 12 27.64 -65.04 22.69
N THR A 13 28.89 -65.37 22.74
CA THR A 13 29.89 -65.19 21.67
C THR A 13 29.74 -66.28 20.60
N LEU A 14 29.69 -65.92 19.33
CA LEU A 14 30.03 -66.80 18.23
C LEU A 14 30.98 -66.08 17.27
N VAL A 15 32.13 -66.68 17.11
CA VAL A 15 33.19 -66.33 16.11
C VAL A 15 32.92 -67.11 14.82
N ALA A 16 32.89 -66.44 13.70
CA ALA A 16 33.21 -67.03 12.38
C ALA A 16 33.72 -65.94 11.45
N GLY A 17 34.89 -66.15 10.93
CA GLY A 17 35.65 -65.23 10.06
C GLY A 17 35.16 -65.22 8.63
N GLY A 18 35.58 -64.20 7.89
CA GLY A 18 35.41 -64.12 6.45
C GLY A 18 35.77 -62.77 5.88
N THR A 19 36.97 -62.66 5.37
CA THR A 19 37.47 -61.80 4.25
C THR A 19 37.09 -60.34 4.18
N GLY A 20 38.10 -59.49 4.27
CA GLY A 20 38.06 -58.05 4.14
C GLY A 20 37.69 -57.51 2.77
N LEU A 21 36.87 -56.47 2.78
CA LEU A 21 36.89 -55.40 1.78
C LEU A 21 37.12 -54.10 2.52
N ALA A 22 38.25 -53.49 2.24
CA ALA A 22 38.55 -52.15 2.76
C ALA A 22 37.61 -51.12 2.08
N LEU A 23 36.55 -50.67 2.75
CA LEU A 23 35.85 -49.47 2.37
C LEU A 23 36.64 -48.28 2.93
N THR A 24 37.25 -47.50 2.03
CA THR A 24 37.77 -46.18 2.35
C THR A 24 36.63 -45.29 2.76
N ALA A 25 36.58 -44.90 4.04
CA ALA A 25 35.67 -43.89 4.56
C ALA A 25 36.03 -42.58 3.89
N VAL A 26 35.12 -42.04 3.07
CA VAL A 26 35.15 -40.64 2.61
C VAL A 26 34.84 -39.80 3.83
N PRO A 27 35.66 -38.79 4.21
CA PRO A 27 35.33 -37.89 5.30
C PRO A 27 34.02 -37.17 4.95
N ALA A 28 33.01 -37.26 5.82
CA ALA A 28 31.82 -36.44 5.72
C ALA A 28 32.25 -34.97 5.70
N GLY A 29 31.95 -34.29 4.59
CA GLY A 29 32.21 -32.85 4.47
C GLY A 29 31.59 -32.13 5.64
N ALA A 30 32.39 -31.33 6.35
CA ALA A 30 31.93 -30.45 7.38
C ALA A 30 30.88 -29.52 6.74
N SER A 31 29.63 -29.61 7.16
CA SER A 31 28.59 -28.65 6.83
C SER A 31 29.09 -27.29 7.30
N ALA A 32 29.24 -26.31 6.41
CA ALA A 32 29.61 -24.95 6.79
C ALA A 32 28.54 -24.46 7.77
N ALA A 33 28.97 -23.99 8.95
CA ALA A 33 28.07 -23.39 9.91
C ALA A 33 27.40 -22.16 9.24
N ALA A 34 26.08 -22.06 9.36
CA ALA A 34 25.33 -20.91 8.85
C ALA A 34 25.93 -19.61 9.43
N ALA A 35 26.04 -18.55 8.60
CA ALA A 35 26.57 -17.28 9.03
C ALA A 35 25.70 -16.69 10.17
N PRO A 36 26.31 -15.99 11.14
CA PRO A 36 25.59 -15.44 12.29
C PRO A 36 24.71 -14.23 11.93
N CYS A 37 24.70 -13.79 10.70
CA CYS A 37 23.90 -12.68 10.18
C CYS A 37 23.71 -12.79 8.67
N THR A 38 22.63 -12.17 8.19
CA THR A 38 22.37 -11.96 6.77
C THR A 38 22.21 -10.46 6.51
N VAL A 39 22.70 -9.98 5.37
CA VAL A 39 22.54 -8.59 4.95
C VAL A 39 21.83 -8.56 3.60
N ASP A 40 20.74 -7.84 3.53
CA ASP A 40 20.09 -7.46 2.28
C ASP A 40 20.44 -5.99 1.98
N TYR A 41 21.12 -5.77 0.85
CA TYR A 41 21.55 -4.45 0.39
C TYR A 41 20.86 -4.14 -0.93
N GLN A 42 19.90 -3.22 -0.90
CA GLN A 42 19.07 -2.86 -2.04
C GLN A 42 19.38 -1.43 -2.49
N VAL A 43 19.80 -1.25 -3.76
CA VAL A 43 19.81 0.07 -4.39
C VAL A 43 18.37 0.39 -4.79
N GLN A 44 17.73 1.27 -4.03
CA GLN A 44 16.32 1.61 -4.22
C GLN A 44 16.11 2.58 -5.38
N ASN A 45 17.05 3.50 -5.58
CA ASN A 45 17.01 4.46 -6.67
C ASN A 45 18.44 4.84 -7.05
N GLN A 46 18.69 5.03 -8.35
CA GLN A 46 19.99 5.42 -8.89
C GLN A 46 19.85 6.46 -9.99
N TRP A 47 20.71 7.47 -9.96
CA TRP A 47 20.81 8.52 -10.99
C TRP A 47 22.28 8.71 -11.37
N ASN A 48 22.56 9.57 -12.35
CA ASN A 48 23.89 9.71 -12.95
C ASN A 48 25.07 9.92 -11.98
N THR A 49 24.82 10.52 -10.83
CA THR A 49 25.87 10.91 -9.87
C THR A 49 25.61 10.45 -8.44
N GLY A 50 24.56 9.63 -8.20
CA GLY A 50 24.21 9.20 -6.85
C GLY A 50 23.18 8.08 -6.83
N PHE A 51 22.92 7.55 -5.64
CA PHE A 51 21.93 6.51 -5.40
C PHE A 51 21.42 6.58 -3.95
N THR A 52 20.28 5.96 -3.74
CA THR A 52 19.71 5.67 -2.42
C THR A 52 19.73 4.17 -2.22
N ALA A 53 20.21 3.74 -1.05
CA ALA A 53 20.19 2.32 -0.68
C ALA A 53 19.44 2.10 0.63
N ALA A 54 18.73 0.97 0.73
CA ALA A 54 18.26 0.39 1.97
C ALA A 54 19.09 -0.83 2.32
N VAL A 55 19.38 -1.00 3.60
CA VAL A 55 20.16 -2.12 4.12
C VAL A 55 19.41 -2.72 5.30
N THR A 56 19.07 -4.01 5.19
CA THR A 56 18.52 -4.78 6.29
C THR A 56 19.55 -5.77 6.78
N VAL A 57 19.90 -5.72 8.07
CA VAL A 57 20.76 -6.70 8.72
C VAL A 57 19.90 -7.59 9.63
N THR A 58 19.92 -8.92 9.42
CA THR A 58 19.23 -9.90 10.25
C THR A 58 20.24 -10.66 11.12
N ASN A 59 20.00 -10.71 12.43
CA ASN A 59 20.85 -11.40 13.37
C ASN A 59 20.42 -12.87 13.57
N HIS A 60 21.23 -13.82 13.18
CA HIS A 60 21.01 -15.25 13.42
C HIS A 60 21.77 -15.77 14.66
N GLY A 61 22.61 -14.94 15.25
CA GLY A 61 23.35 -15.23 16.47
C GLY A 61 22.62 -14.89 17.76
N ALA A 62 23.34 -14.79 18.87
CA ALA A 62 22.80 -14.34 20.14
C ALA A 62 22.22 -12.92 20.07
N ALA A 63 21.19 -12.63 20.87
CA ALA A 63 20.58 -11.32 20.95
C ALA A 63 21.61 -10.24 21.30
N LYS A 64 21.48 -9.07 20.68
CA LYS A 64 22.37 -7.92 20.82
C LYS A 64 21.63 -6.74 21.44
N SER A 65 22.30 -5.94 22.26
CA SER A 65 21.79 -4.66 22.81
C SER A 65 22.27 -3.43 21.99
N ALA A 66 23.24 -3.65 21.11
CA ALA A 66 23.74 -2.69 20.14
C ALA A 66 24.32 -3.45 18.95
N TRP A 67 24.37 -2.80 17.78
CA TRP A 67 24.94 -3.42 16.58
C TRP A 67 25.76 -2.41 15.75
N THR A 68 26.75 -2.96 15.04
CA THR A 68 27.58 -2.20 14.10
C THR A 68 27.80 -3.03 12.85
N LEU A 69 27.28 -2.56 11.72
CA LEU A 69 27.48 -3.16 10.40
C LEU A 69 28.61 -2.41 9.67
N LYS A 70 29.51 -3.16 9.03
CA LYS A 70 30.61 -2.59 8.24
C LYS A 70 30.69 -3.22 6.87
N TRP A 71 31.05 -2.39 5.87
CA TRP A 71 31.35 -2.82 4.50
C TRP A 71 32.37 -1.89 3.86
N SER A 72 32.84 -2.26 2.68
CA SER A 72 33.69 -1.39 1.86
C SER A 72 33.18 -1.36 0.44
N TYR A 73 33.16 -0.18 -0.16
CA TYR A 73 32.88 -0.02 -1.57
C TYR A 73 34.10 -0.40 -2.43
N ALA A 74 33.84 -0.95 -3.63
CA ALA A 74 34.89 -1.22 -4.62
C ALA A 74 35.25 0.06 -5.44
N GLY A 75 34.37 1.06 -5.43
CA GLY A 75 34.49 2.30 -6.20
C GLY A 75 34.64 3.54 -5.31
N ASP A 76 34.22 4.66 -5.83
CA ASP A 76 34.33 5.99 -5.23
C ASP A 76 33.07 6.47 -4.52
N GLN A 77 32.16 5.54 -4.21
CA GLN A 77 30.90 5.84 -3.54
C GLN A 77 31.14 6.59 -2.22
N LYS A 78 30.37 7.67 -2.00
CA LYS A 78 30.41 8.48 -0.78
C LYS A 78 29.02 8.66 -0.19
N VAL A 79 28.82 8.21 1.04
CA VAL A 79 27.59 8.44 1.79
C VAL A 79 27.47 9.93 2.10
N THR A 80 26.34 10.52 1.74
CA THR A 80 26.04 11.96 1.94
C THR A 80 25.04 12.20 3.04
N SER A 81 24.12 11.27 3.27
CA SER A 81 23.14 11.29 4.37
C SER A 81 22.72 9.87 4.72
N GLY A 82 22.22 9.65 5.93
CA GLY A 82 21.69 8.37 6.37
C GLY A 82 20.57 8.54 7.38
N TRP A 83 19.72 7.53 7.51
CA TRP A 83 18.62 7.48 8.48
C TRP A 83 18.51 6.09 9.09
N ASN A 84 18.01 6.03 10.32
CA ASN A 84 17.90 4.83 11.16
C ASN A 84 19.23 4.16 11.51
N ALA A 85 20.38 4.79 11.22
CA ALA A 85 21.71 4.42 11.69
C ALA A 85 22.64 5.63 11.67
N ARG A 86 23.61 5.64 12.54
CA ARG A 86 24.71 6.59 12.50
C ARG A 86 25.77 6.07 11.54
N ILE A 87 25.87 6.68 10.37
CA ILE A 87 26.76 6.23 9.31
C ILE A 87 28.01 7.12 9.28
N THR A 88 29.17 6.49 9.25
CA THR A 88 30.46 7.14 9.07
C THR A 88 31.23 6.45 7.96
N GLN A 89 32.02 7.21 7.20
CA GLN A 89 32.83 6.68 6.12
C GLN A 89 34.26 7.21 6.17
N SER A 90 35.24 6.35 5.97
CA SER A 90 36.65 6.69 5.82
C SER A 90 37.20 6.00 4.57
N GLY A 91 37.51 6.78 3.54
CA GLY A 91 37.86 6.23 2.22
C GLY A 91 36.69 5.43 1.65
N THR A 92 36.91 4.14 1.32
CA THR A 92 35.87 3.21 0.86
C THR A 92 35.16 2.49 2.00
N ALA A 93 35.70 2.52 3.23
CA ALA A 93 35.13 1.80 4.36
C ALA A 93 34.00 2.57 5.01
N VAL A 94 32.83 1.92 5.13
CA VAL A 94 31.62 2.47 5.77
C VAL A 94 31.30 1.70 7.04
N THR A 95 30.88 2.43 8.05
CA THR A 95 30.42 1.90 9.33
C THR A 95 29.05 2.48 9.64
N ALA A 96 28.04 1.63 9.81
CA ALA A 96 26.70 1.97 10.27
C ALA A 96 26.50 1.40 11.67
N ALA A 97 26.22 2.25 12.65
CA ALA A 97 25.89 1.85 14.02
C ALA A 97 24.44 2.19 14.35
N ASN A 98 23.82 1.41 15.21
CA ASN A 98 22.44 1.64 15.64
C ASN A 98 22.20 3.03 16.22
N GLU A 99 20.97 3.52 16.10
CA GLU A 99 20.45 4.64 16.88
C GLU A 99 19.98 4.19 18.26
N SER A 100 19.73 5.13 19.16
CA SER A 100 19.34 4.83 20.55
C SER A 100 18.05 4.01 20.67
N TYR A 101 17.18 4.06 19.65
CA TYR A 101 15.87 3.40 19.64
C TYR A 101 15.86 2.04 18.94
N ASN A 102 16.88 1.67 18.16
CA ASN A 102 16.92 0.42 17.39
C ASN A 102 18.16 -0.45 17.68
N GLY A 103 18.79 -0.27 18.83
CA GLY A 103 19.98 -1.03 19.21
C GLY A 103 19.72 -2.50 19.55
N THR A 104 18.53 -2.83 20.05
CA THR A 104 18.19 -4.21 20.40
C THR A 104 17.90 -5.03 19.15
N LEU A 105 18.66 -6.12 18.96
CA LEU A 105 18.53 -7.01 17.83
C LEU A 105 18.48 -8.47 18.33
N ALA A 106 17.27 -8.98 18.57
CA ALA A 106 17.05 -10.35 19.01
C ALA A 106 17.53 -11.38 17.97
N THR A 107 17.69 -12.64 18.37
CA THR A 107 17.92 -13.73 17.42
C THR A 107 16.75 -13.85 16.44
N GLY A 108 17.01 -13.84 15.15
CA GLY A 108 16.02 -13.84 14.08
C GLY A 108 15.45 -12.45 13.74
N ALA A 109 15.73 -11.41 14.54
CA ALA A 109 15.26 -10.06 14.26
C ALA A 109 16.18 -9.32 13.29
N GLY A 110 15.59 -8.37 12.52
CA GLY A 110 16.30 -7.49 11.60
C GLY A 110 16.29 -6.03 12.06
N ALA A 111 17.28 -5.27 11.61
CA ALA A 111 17.29 -3.81 11.67
C ALA A 111 17.49 -3.26 10.26
N THR A 112 16.65 -2.31 9.88
CA THR A 112 16.72 -1.66 8.56
C THR A 112 17.11 -0.21 8.72
N PHE A 113 18.04 0.23 7.89
CA PHE A 113 18.45 1.61 7.75
C PHE A 113 18.67 1.96 6.27
N GLY A 114 18.77 3.23 5.97
CA GLY A 114 19.04 3.64 4.60
C GLY A 114 20.01 4.81 4.54
N PHE A 115 20.50 5.08 3.32
CA PHE A 115 21.39 6.20 3.08
C PHE A 115 21.36 6.64 1.62
N GLN A 116 21.76 7.87 1.41
CA GLN A 116 22.03 8.44 0.10
C GLN A 116 23.55 8.55 -0.10
N SER A 117 24.00 8.25 -1.31
CA SER A 117 25.41 8.29 -1.70
C SER A 117 25.61 8.92 -3.05
N THR A 118 26.78 9.52 -3.27
CA THR A 118 27.27 9.89 -4.60
C THR A 118 28.26 8.85 -5.11
N TYR A 119 28.40 8.78 -6.44
CA TYR A 119 29.42 7.98 -7.13
C TYR A 119 29.73 8.57 -8.51
N SER A 120 30.90 8.19 -9.07
CA SER A 120 31.23 8.41 -10.47
C SER A 120 31.68 7.09 -11.07
N GLY A 121 31.10 6.65 -12.17
CA GLY A 121 31.43 5.37 -12.80
C GLY A 121 30.43 4.27 -12.45
N THR A 122 30.91 3.12 -11.96
CA THR A 122 30.06 1.95 -11.66
C THR A 122 29.65 1.94 -10.18
N ASN A 123 28.35 1.79 -9.93
CA ASN A 123 27.81 1.61 -8.58
C ASN A 123 27.63 0.11 -8.27
N ALA A 124 28.74 -0.56 -7.93
CA ALA A 124 28.69 -1.97 -7.56
C ALA A 124 28.21 -2.15 -6.10
N VAL A 125 27.39 -3.16 -5.87
CA VAL A 125 26.99 -3.60 -4.52
C VAL A 125 28.23 -4.07 -3.74
N PRO A 126 28.37 -3.74 -2.45
CA PRO A 126 29.49 -4.23 -1.63
C PRO A 126 29.53 -5.77 -1.58
N ALA A 127 30.74 -6.32 -1.76
CA ALA A 127 30.93 -7.76 -1.86
C ALA A 127 30.92 -8.50 -0.50
N ALA A 128 31.03 -7.79 0.62
CA ALA A 128 31.08 -8.39 1.96
C ALA A 128 30.61 -7.40 3.04
N PHE A 129 29.96 -7.96 4.05
CA PHE A 129 29.49 -7.24 5.24
C PHE A 129 29.92 -7.96 6.51
N THR A 130 30.13 -7.19 7.59
CA THR A 130 30.38 -7.78 8.92
C THR A 130 29.49 -7.09 9.96
N LEU A 131 28.83 -7.89 10.79
CA LEU A 131 28.05 -7.42 11.95
C LEU A 131 28.88 -7.65 13.23
N ASP A 132 29.29 -6.58 13.89
CA ASP A 132 30.17 -6.61 15.07
C ASP A 132 31.46 -7.44 14.84
N GLY A 133 31.99 -7.43 13.60
CA GLY A 133 33.17 -8.16 13.19
C GLY A 133 32.95 -9.59 12.70
N ALA A 134 31.75 -10.15 12.83
CA ALA A 134 31.38 -11.45 12.26
C ALA A 134 30.92 -11.29 10.81
N ALA A 135 31.38 -12.14 9.90
CA ALA A 135 30.96 -12.11 8.49
C ALA A 135 29.47 -12.50 8.35
N CYS A 136 28.76 -11.73 7.53
CA CYS A 136 27.36 -12.00 7.19
C CYS A 136 27.24 -12.60 5.79
N ASP A 137 26.25 -13.44 5.60
CA ASP A 137 25.79 -13.81 4.27
C ASP A 137 25.06 -12.63 3.61
N ILE A 138 25.12 -12.55 2.28
CA ILE A 138 24.37 -11.55 1.51
C ILE A 138 23.10 -12.22 0.97
N ALA A 139 21.95 -11.67 1.28
CA ALA A 139 20.68 -12.14 0.76
C ALA A 139 20.66 -11.96 -0.78
N GLY A 140 20.38 -13.02 -1.53
CA GLY A 140 20.37 -13.01 -3.00
C GLY A 140 21.72 -13.26 -3.69
N GLY A 141 22.80 -13.53 -2.96
CA GLY A 141 24.12 -13.81 -3.52
C GLY A 141 24.30 -15.26 -3.99
N GLY A 142 23.93 -15.56 -5.22
CA GLY A 142 24.44 -16.74 -5.92
C GLY A 142 25.87 -16.50 -6.41
N THR A 143 26.79 -17.41 -6.11
CA THR A 143 28.19 -17.41 -6.56
C THR A 143 28.29 -17.35 -8.09
N THR A 144 28.91 -16.29 -8.63
CA THR A 144 29.33 -16.24 -10.03
C THR A 144 30.81 -16.57 -10.14
N ASP A 145 31.09 -17.69 -10.81
CA ASP A 145 32.40 -18.04 -11.32
C ASP A 145 32.74 -17.16 -12.55
N PRO A 146 33.97 -16.65 -12.69
CA PRO A 146 34.34 -15.77 -13.80
C PRO A 146 34.83 -16.57 -15.01
N GLY A 147 34.00 -16.68 -16.02
CA GLY A 147 34.38 -17.24 -17.32
C GLY A 147 33.67 -16.53 -18.47
N GLY A 148 34.47 -15.83 -19.28
CA GLY A 148 34.04 -14.94 -20.32
C GLY A 148 33.36 -15.57 -21.55
N GLY A 149 32.72 -14.72 -22.35
CA GLY A 149 32.26 -15.04 -23.71
C GLY A 149 31.20 -14.07 -24.22
N THR A 150 31.62 -13.21 -25.12
CA THR A 150 30.84 -12.25 -25.89
C THR A 150 29.74 -12.88 -26.74
N THR A 151 28.56 -12.26 -26.90
CA THR A 151 27.92 -11.75 -28.12
C THR A 151 26.46 -11.34 -27.86
N ASP A 152 26.11 -10.18 -28.39
CA ASP A 152 24.84 -9.46 -28.51
C ASP A 152 23.98 -10.02 -29.68
N PRO A 153 22.80 -9.48 -30.00
CA PRO A 153 21.59 -9.11 -29.23
C PRO A 153 20.31 -9.78 -29.79
N GLY A 154 19.26 -9.79 -29.03
CA GLY A 154 17.94 -10.15 -29.58
C GLY A 154 16.86 -10.31 -28.53
N GLY A 155 15.94 -9.37 -28.49
CA GLY A 155 14.90 -9.19 -27.51
C GLY A 155 14.04 -10.39 -27.15
N GLY A 156 13.47 -10.30 -25.98
CA GLY A 156 12.49 -11.23 -25.45
C GLY A 156 12.43 -11.09 -23.95
N THR A 157 11.63 -10.15 -23.47
CA THR A 157 11.24 -10.06 -22.07
C THR A 157 10.41 -11.30 -21.71
N THR A 158 10.99 -12.22 -20.99
CA THR A 158 10.23 -13.19 -20.20
C THR A 158 10.69 -13.03 -18.76
N ASP A 159 9.80 -12.43 -17.98
CA ASP A 159 9.86 -12.44 -16.52
C ASP A 159 9.75 -13.91 -16.05
N PRO A 160 10.68 -14.45 -15.26
CA PRO A 160 10.55 -15.81 -14.76
C PRO A 160 9.83 -15.83 -13.43
N GLY A 161 8.56 -16.18 -13.47
CA GLY A 161 7.95 -16.97 -12.45
C GLY A 161 7.20 -16.23 -11.38
N GLY A 162 5.90 -16.05 -11.60
CA GLY A 162 4.93 -16.00 -10.53
C GLY A 162 5.04 -17.25 -9.67
N GLY A 163 5.70 -17.15 -8.53
CA GLY A 163 5.62 -18.14 -7.48
C GLY A 163 4.20 -18.15 -6.95
N THR A 164 3.48 -19.25 -7.08
CA THR A 164 2.24 -19.45 -6.33
C THR A 164 2.62 -19.69 -4.87
N ASP A 165 2.09 -18.86 -3.97
CA ASP A 165 2.02 -19.16 -2.55
C ASP A 165 1.46 -20.61 -2.36
N PRO A 166 1.84 -21.34 -1.28
CA PRO A 166 1.23 -22.62 -0.93
C PRO A 166 -0.31 -22.62 -0.90
N SER A 167 -0.94 -21.45 -0.73
CA SER A 167 -2.39 -21.25 -0.85
C SER A 167 -2.93 -21.27 -2.28
N GLY A 168 -2.07 -21.26 -3.32
CA GLY A 168 -2.47 -21.13 -4.72
C GLY A 168 -2.71 -19.68 -5.17
N ARG A 169 -2.45 -18.68 -4.32
CA ARG A 169 -2.56 -17.25 -4.64
C ARG A 169 -1.47 -16.84 -5.64
N VAL A 170 -1.81 -15.95 -6.57
CA VAL A 170 -0.84 -15.26 -7.43
C VAL A 170 -0.34 -14.00 -6.73
N ALA A 171 0.87 -13.55 -7.06
CA ALA A 171 1.46 -12.38 -6.41
C ALA A 171 0.67 -11.10 -6.70
N ASN A 172 0.23 -10.89 -7.94
CA ASN A 172 -0.63 -9.77 -8.33
C ASN A 172 -1.97 -10.31 -8.88
N PRO A 173 -3.11 -10.11 -8.20
CA PRO A 173 -4.40 -10.64 -8.66
C PRO A 173 -4.88 -10.05 -9.98
N TYR A 174 -4.42 -8.86 -10.36
CA TYR A 174 -4.82 -8.18 -11.59
C TYR A 174 -4.07 -8.68 -12.83
N GLU A 175 -2.88 -9.23 -12.66
CA GLU A 175 -2.04 -9.65 -13.78
C GLU A 175 -2.67 -10.82 -14.53
N GLY A 176 -2.82 -10.67 -15.85
CA GLY A 176 -3.44 -11.66 -16.72
C GLY A 176 -4.95 -11.85 -16.52
N ALA A 177 -5.59 -11.03 -15.71
CA ALA A 177 -7.03 -11.11 -15.43
C ALA A 177 -7.80 -9.93 -16.04
N LYS A 178 -9.06 -10.18 -16.42
CA LYS A 178 -10.03 -9.11 -16.63
C LYS A 178 -10.49 -8.59 -15.27
N VAL A 179 -11.05 -7.39 -15.23
CA VAL A 179 -11.70 -6.86 -14.03
C VAL A 179 -13.19 -6.79 -14.26
N TYR A 180 -13.97 -7.17 -13.27
CA TYR A 180 -15.42 -7.18 -13.28
C TYR A 180 -15.99 -5.79 -13.56
N VAL A 181 -16.89 -5.69 -14.54
CA VAL A 181 -17.64 -4.46 -14.85
C VAL A 181 -18.97 -4.51 -14.11
N ASN A 182 -19.16 -3.61 -13.15
CA ASN A 182 -20.42 -3.48 -12.41
C ASN A 182 -21.55 -3.02 -13.36
N PRO A 183 -22.58 -3.85 -13.60
CA PRO A 183 -23.63 -3.53 -14.56
C PRO A 183 -24.51 -2.35 -14.13
N GLU A 184 -24.68 -2.12 -12.82
CA GLU A 184 -25.48 -1.00 -12.32
C GLU A 184 -24.78 0.34 -12.58
N TRP A 185 -23.47 0.44 -12.28
CA TRP A 185 -22.68 1.61 -12.63
C TRP A 185 -22.61 1.80 -14.16
N SER A 186 -22.35 0.72 -14.89
CA SER A 186 -22.29 0.72 -16.35
C SER A 186 -23.57 1.28 -16.98
N ALA A 187 -24.75 0.87 -16.48
CA ALA A 187 -26.04 1.37 -16.95
C ALA A 187 -26.22 2.87 -16.64
N LYS A 188 -25.89 3.33 -15.42
CA LYS A 188 -25.93 4.74 -15.04
C LYS A 188 -25.01 5.58 -15.93
N ALA A 189 -23.76 5.12 -16.13
CA ALA A 189 -22.79 5.78 -16.98
C ALA A 189 -23.27 5.84 -18.44
N ALA A 190 -23.77 4.73 -19.01
CA ALA A 190 -24.25 4.67 -20.38
C ALA A 190 -25.46 5.58 -20.65
N ALA A 191 -26.27 5.85 -19.62
CA ALA A 191 -27.42 6.76 -19.72
C ALA A 191 -27.03 8.23 -19.84
N GLU A 192 -25.81 8.59 -19.45
CA GLU A 192 -25.30 9.97 -19.57
C GLU A 192 -24.83 10.27 -20.99
N PRO A 193 -24.99 11.52 -21.47
CA PRO A 193 -24.50 11.91 -22.78
C PRO A 193 -23.01 11.64 -22.96
N GLY A 194 -22.66 10.76 -23.90
CA GLY A 194 -21.29 10.33 -24.15
C GLY A 194 -20.69 9.34 -23.16
N GLY A 195 -21.47 8.88 -22.17
CA GLY A 195 -21.01 7.97 -21.13
C GLY A 195 -20.71 6.56 -21.61
N SER A 196 -21.29 6.15 -22.74
CA SER A 196 -20.99 4.86 -23.39
C SER A 196 -19.48 4.63 -23.66
N ARG A 197 -18.69 5.72 -23.77
CA ARG A 197 -17.23 5.67 -23.97
C ARG A 197 -16.51 5.08 -22.76
N VAL A 198 -17.12 5.10 -21.59
CA VAL A 198 -16.51 4.65 -20.32
C VAL A 198 -17.35 3.61 -19.57
N ALA A 199 -18.59 3.37 -19.99
CA ALA A 199 -19.50 2.44 -19.33
C ALA A 199 -18.97 0.98 -19.22
N GLY A 200 -18.01 0.60 -20.07
CA GLY A 200 -17.33 -0.69 -20.01
C GLY A 200 -16.10 -0.71 -19.07
N GLN A 201 -15.79 0.37 -18.36
CA GLN A 201 -14.70 0.37 -17.39
C GLN A 201 -15.11 -0.32 -16.08
N PRO A 202 -14.21 -1.09 -15.46
CA PRO A 202 -14.49 -1.72 -14.18
C PRO A 202 -14.46 -0.69 -13.04
N THR A 203 -15.42 -0.81 -12.12
CA THR A 203 -15.46 -0.06 -10.85
C THR A 203 -15.68 -1.02 -9.70
N ALA A 204 -15.30 -0.62 -8.47
CA ALA A 204 -15.53 -1.45 -7.31
C ALA A 204 -17.01 -1.46 -6.89
N VAL A 205 -17.41 -2.54 -6.21
CA VAL A 205 -18.69 -2.66 -5.51
C VAL A 205 -18.47 -2.24 -4.05
N TRP A 206 -19.21 -1.25 -3.59
CA TRP A 206 -19.13 -0.75 -2.22
C TRP A 206 -20.17 -1.43 -1.33
N LEU A 207 -19.69 -2.07 -0.28
CA LEU A 207 -20.52 -2.60 0.80
C LEU A 207 -20.49 -1.59 1.95
N ASP A 208 -21.28 -0.53 1.86
CA ASP A 208 -21.23 0.62 2.76
C ASP A 208 -22.17 0.52 3.98
N ARG A 209 -22.85 -0.62 4.12
CA ARG A 209 -23.77 -0.95 5.22
C ARG A 209 -24.11 -2.44 5.20
N ILE A 210 -24.63 -2.96 6.30
CA ILE A 210 -25.06 -4.37 6.40
C ILE A 210 -26.06 -4.74 5.30
N ALA A 211 -27.03 -3.87 5.03
CA ALA A 211 -28.05 -4.13 4.01
C ALA A 211 -27.47 -4.28 2.58
N ALA A 212 -26.32 -3.68 2.28
CA ALA A 212 -25.68 -3.78 0.97
C ALA A 212 -25.22 -5.21 0.64
N ILE A 213 -25.04 -6.08 1.63
CA ILE A 213 -24.73 -7.51 1.41
C ILE A 213 -25.87 -8.21 0.64
N GLY A 214 -27.12 -7.87 0.96
CA GLY A 214 -28.29 -8.43 0.30
C GLY A 214 -28.84 -7.60 -0.86
N GLY A 215 -28.28 -6.41 -1.09
CA GLY A 215 -28.79 -5.40 -2.03
C GLY A 215 -29.75 -4.41 -1.40
N VAL A 216 -29.68 -3.15 -1.84
CA VAL A 216 -30.47 -2.02 -1.33
C VAL A 216 -31.37 -1.50 -2.45
N ASP A 217 -32.61 -1.15 -2.13
CA ASP A 217 -33.60 -0.55 -3.05
C ASP A 217 -33.83 -1.36 -4.35
N GLY A 218 -33.71 -2.68 -4.29
CA GLY A 218 -33.84 -3.57 -5.44
C GLY A 218 -32.58 -3.63 -6.31
N GLY A 219 -31.48 -3.04 -5.87
CA GLY A 219 -30.16 -3.19 -6.46
C GLY A 219 -29.53 -4.56 -6.16
N MET A 220 -28.40 -4.82 -6.79
CA MET A 220 -27.67 -6.08 -6.66
C MET A 220 -27.00 -6.18 -5.28
N GLY A 221 -27.15 -7.36 -4.64
CA GLY A 221 -26.38 -7.74 -3.47
C GLY A 221 -25.03 -8.38 -3.83
N LEU A 222 -24.22 -8.71 -2.81
CA LEU A 222 -22.90 -9.31 -3.02
C LEU A 222 -22.95 -10.58 -3.87
N ARG A 223 -23.90 -11.50 -3.60
CA ARG A 223 -24.06 -12.72 -4.41
C ARG A 223 -24.40 -12.40 -5.86
N ASP A 224 -25.32 -11.47 -6.10
CA ASP A 224 -25.71 -11.09 -7.46
C ASP A 224 -24.52 -10.56 -8.27
N HIS A 225 -23.66 -9.74 -7.63
CA HIS A 225 -22.41 -9.27 -8.24
C HIS A 225 -21.44 -10.40 -8.55
N LEU A 226 -21.27 -11.37 -7.64
CA LEU A 226 -20.38 -12.52 -7.84
C LEU A 226 -20.89 -13.46 -8.92
N ASP A 227 -22.21 -13.72 -8.97
CA ASP A 227 -22.86 -14.51 -10.01
C ASP A 227 -22.70 -13.86 -11.39
N GLU A 228 -22.85 -12.54 -11.47
CA GLU A 228 -22.60 -11.79 -12.69
C GLU A 228 -21.11 -11.79 -13.08
N ALA A 229 -20.22 -11.73 -12.10
CA ALA A 229 -18.80 -11.85 -12.34
C ALA A 229 -18.41 -13.22 -12.92
N LEU A 230 -19.02 -14.31 -12.46
CA LEU A 230 -18.84 -15.66 -13.06
C LEU A 230 -19.27 -15.69 -14.53
N LYS A 231 -20.35 -15.00 -14.89
CA LYS A 231 -20.80 -14.89 -16.30
C LYS A 231 -19.78 -14.11 -17.13
N GLN A 232 -19.26 -12.98 -16.61
CA GLN A 232 -18.28 -12.16 -17.29
C GLN A 232 -16.89 -12.83 -17.39
N LYS A 233 -16.54 -13.69 -16.42
CA LYS A 233 -15.27 -14.44 -16.39
C LYS A 233 -15.11 -15.31 -17.64
N GLY A 234 -16.11 -16.07 -17.99
CA GLY A 234 -16.01 -17.08 -19.06
C GLY A 234 -14.91 -18.09 -18.75
N SER A 235 -13.99 -18.30 -19.70
CA SER A 235 -12.87 -19.23 -19.55
C SER A 235 -11.56 -18.57 -19.06
N GLY A 236 -11.56 -17.23 -18.87
CA GLY A 236 -10.38 -16.47 -18.45
C GLY A 236 -10.30 -16.28 -16.92
N GLU A 237 -9.32 -15.50 -16.47
CA GLU A 237 -9.24 -15.02 -15.10
C GLU A 237 -10.00 -13.70 -14.96
N LEU A 238 -10.62 -13.47 -13.79
CA LEU A 238 -11.37 -12.25 -13.51
C LEU A 238 -11.20 -11.83 -12.05
N VAL A 239 -10.94 -10.54 -11.85
CA VAL A 239 -10.89 -9.89 -10.53
C VAL A 239 -12.22 -9.18 -10.27
N VAL A 240 -12.78 -9.38 -9.09
CA VAL A 240 -13.87 -8.56 -8.53
C VAL A 240 -13.28 -7.63 -7.50
N GLN A 241 -13.60 -6.33 -7.59
CA GLN A 241 -13.16 -5.33 -6.61
C GLN A 241 -14.31 -5.05 -5.64
N LEU A 242 -14.08 -5.25 -4.35
CA LEU A 242 -15.05 -4.99 -3.28
C LEU A 242 -14.47 -3.96 -2.31
N VAL A 243 -15.29 -3.02 -1.86
CA VAL A 243 -14.92 -2.13 -0.75
C VAL A 243 -15.72 -2.53 0.48
N VAL A 244 -15.00 -2.94 1.51
CA VAL A 244 -15.51 -3.22 2.84
C VAL A 244 -15.50 -1.91 3.61
N TYR A 245 -16.68 -1.37 3.94
CA TYR A 245 -16.80 0.02 4.41
C TYR A 245 -18.00 0.21 5.34
N ASP A 246 -17.92 -0.38 6.53
CA ASP A 246 -18.94 -0.18 7.57
C ASP A 246 -18.39 -0.26 9.00
N LEU A 247 -17.12 0.17 9.17
CA LEU A 247 -16.42 0.17 10.45
C LEU A 247 -17.19 0.98 11.50
N PRO A 248 -17.31 0.53 12.75
CA PRO A 248 -17.97 1.29 13.82
C PRO A 248 -17.42 2.69 13.97
N GLY A 249 -18.30 3.70 13.94
CA GLY A 249 -17.89 5.11 13.96
C GLY A 249 -17.06 5.55 12.76
N ARG A 250 -17.27 4.90 11.62
CA ARG A 250 -16.60 5.16 10.33
C ARG A 250 -16.53 6.66 10.03
N ASP A 251 -15.43 7.08 9.40
CA ASP A 251 -15.17 8.48 9.02
C ASP A 251 -15.35 9.47 10.18
N CYS A 252 -14.66 9.19 11.27
CA CYS A 252 -14.74 10.00 12.48
C CYS A 252 -14.35 11.49 12.26
N ALA A 253 -13.74 11.84 11.12
CA ALA A 253 -13.38 13.20 10.76
C ALA A 253 -14.18 13.78 9.58
N ALA A 254 -15.07 13.00 8.92
CA ALA A 254 -15.84 13.41 7.74
C ALA A 254 -17.30 12.96 7.87
N LEU A 255 -18.20 13.91 8.18
CA LEU A 255 -19.61 13.58 8.47
C LEU A 255 -20.39 13.06 7.27
N ALA A 256 -19.99 13.43 6.03
CA ALA A 256 -20.73 13.07 4.81
C ALA A 256 -20.74 11.56 4.54
N SER A 257 -19.78 10.83 5.07
CA SER A 257 -19.56 9.42 4.86
C SER A 257 -19.70 8.57 6.13
N ASN A 258 -20.28 9.10 7.20
CA ASN A 258 -20.58 8.33 8.40
C ASN A 258 -21.42 7.08 8.06
N GLY A 259 -21.25 6.02 8.84
CA GLY A 259 -21.96 4.76 8.72
C GLY A 259 -23.10 4.58 9.71
N GLU A 260 -23.78 3.44 9.62
CA GLU A 260 -24.88 3.06 10.50
C GLU A 260 -24.41 2.52 11.86
N LEU A 261 -23.18 2.05 11.96
CA LEU A 261 -22.63 1.46 13.19
C LEU A 261 -22.02 2.54 14.09
N GLY A 262 -22.53 2.62 15.32
CA GLY A 262 -21.98 3.54 16.33
C GLY A 262 -20.60 3.09 16.85
N PRO A 263 -19.88 3.96 17.57
CA PRO A 263 -18.51 3.67 18.04
C PRO A 263 -18.35 2.41 18.91
N ALA A 264 -19.42 1.92 19.51
CA ALA A 264 -19.42 0.72 20.37
C ALA A 264 -19.85 -0.56 19.66
N ASP A 265 -20.26 -0.51 18.41
CA ASP A 265 -20.91 -1.61 17.68
C ASP A 265 -19.94 -2.60 17.02
N LEU A 266 -18.73 -2.78 17.58
CA LEU A 266 -17.73 -3.70 17.03
C LEU A 266 -18.30 -5.14 16.87
N GLY A 267 -19.06 -5.65 17.83
CA GLY A 267 -19.65 -6.98 17.74
C GLY A 267 -20.65 -7.12 16.59
N ARG A 268 -21.40 -6.05 16.24
CA ARG A 268 -22.29 -6.06 15.07
C ARG A 268 -21.49 -6.04 13.76
N TYR A 269 -20.44 -5.23 13.69
CA TYR A 269 -19.51 -5.22 12.56
C TYR A 269 -18.94 -6.62 12.29
N GLU A 270 -18.50 -7.31 13.34
CA GLU A 270 -17.95 -8.66 13.23
C GLU A 270 -19.00 -9.67 12.75
N THR A 271 -20.17 -9.73 13.41
CA THR A 271 -21.13 -10.82 13.24
C THR A 271 -22.23 -10.56 12.21
N GLU A 272 -22.61 -9.29 11.99
CA GLU A 272 -23.70 -8.93 11.06
C GLU A 272 -23.15 -8.44 9.71
N TYR A 273 -21.86 -8.05 9.65
CA TYR A 273 -21.25 -7.50 8.44
C TYR A 273 -20.10 -8.36 7.91
N ILE A 274 -18.98 -8.51 8.63
CA ILE A 274 -17.80 -9.24 8.12
C ILE A 274 -18.05 -10.74 7.98
N ASP A 275 -18.65 -11.40 8.99
CA ASP A 275 -18.90 -12.86 8.92
C ASP A 275 -19.81 -13.26 7.75
N PRO A 276 -20.93 -12.57 7.48
CA PRO A 276 -21.74 -12.84 6.28
C PRO A 276 -20.98 -12.62 4.97
N ILE A 277 -20.19 -11.55 4.85
CA ILE A 277 -19.34 -11.31 3.67
C ILE A 277 -18.36 -12.47 3.49
N ALA A 278 -17.59 -12.82 4.53
CA ALA A 278 -16.61 -13.91 4.49
C ALA A 278 -17.27 -15.25 4.12
N ALA A 279 -18.45 -15.54 4.67
CA ALA A 279 -19.20 -16.76 4.35
C ALA A 279 -19.64 -16.81 2.88
N ILE A 280 -20.05 -15.68 2.29
CA ILE A 280 -20.40 -15.60 0.86
C ILE A 280 -19.15 -15.80 0.01
N LEU A 281 -18.04 -15.10 0.31
CA LEU A 281 -16.79 -15.20 -0.47
C LEU A 281 -16.16 -16.60 -0.38
N ALA A 282 -16.36 -17.32 0.71
CA ALA A 282 -15.89 -18.69 0.90
C ALA A 282 -16.74 -19.76 0.19
N ASP A 283 -17.87 -19.38 -0.44
CA ASP A 283 -18.69 -20.33 -1.19
C ASP A 283 -17.85 -20.95 -2.32
N PRO A 284 -17.76 -22.29 -2.42
CA PRO A 284 -16.98 -22.96 -3.47
C PRO A 284 -17.33 -22.55 -4.90
N GLU A 285 -18.54 -22.02 -5.13
CA GLU A 285 -18.96 -21.51 -6.43
C GLU A 285 -18.07 -20.35 -6.91
N TYR A 286 -17.59 -19.51 -5.97
CA TYR A 286 -16.78 -18.33 -6.27
C TYR A 286 -15.27 -18.59 -6.20
N ALA A 287 -14.83 -19.80 -5.90
CA ALA A 287 -13.40 -20.14 -5.75
C ALA A 287 -12.58 -19.87 -7.03
N GLY A 288 -13.22 -19.81 -8.19
CA GLY A 288 -12.58 -19.50 -9.47
C GLY A 288 -12.43 -17.99 -9.76
N LEU A 289 -12.94 -17.10 -8.91
CA LEU A 289 -12.75 -15.65 -9.02
C LEU A 289 -11.50 -15.22 -8.23
N ARG A 290 -10.89 -14.11 -8.61
CA ARG A 290 -9.96 -13.37 -7.74
C ARG A 290 -10.73 -12.20 -7.14
N ILE A 291 -10.68 -12.04 -5.83
CA ILE A 291 -11.48 -11.02 -5.12
C ILE A 291 -10.53 -10.07 -4.41
N ALA A 292 -10.37 -8.87 -4.93
CA ALA A 292 -9.58 -7.81 -4.31
C ALA A 292 -10.49 -6.98 -3.40
N THR A 293 -10.22 -7.00 -2.09
CA THR A 293 -10.97 -6.22 -1.11
C THR A 293 -10.18 -4.99 -0.70
N VAL A 294 -10.82 -3.82 -0.71
CA VAL A 294 -10.32 -2.59 -0.10
C VAL A 294 -10.90 -2.51 1.30
N ILE A 295 -10.02 -2.49 2.30
CA ILE A 295 -10.41 -2.59 3.70
C ILE A 295 -10.48 -1.21 4.33
N GLU A 296 -11.68 -0.80 4.68
CA GLU A 296 -12.08 0.33 5.51
C GLU A 296 -11.38 1.64 5.15
N PRO A 297 -11.71 2.24 3.99
CA PRO A 297 -11.23 3.56 3.61
C PRO A 297 -11.34 4.59 4.72
N ASP A 298 -10.36 5.51 4.78
CA ASP A 298 -10.32 6.66 5.70
C ASP A 298 -10.41 6.32 7.21
N SER A 299 -10.03 5.09 7.61
CA SER A 299 -10.12 4.65 9.00
C SER A 299 -8.82 4.89 9.80
N LEU A 300 -7.82 4.05 9.64
CA LEU A 300 -6.57 4.06 10.40
C LEU A 300 -5.79 5.39 10.29
N PRO A 301 -5.71 6.06 9.12
CA PRO A 301 -5.06 7.35 9.01
C PRO A 301 -5.66 8.42 9.92
N ASN A 302 -6.97 8.38 10.18
CA ASN A 302 -7.65 9.29 11.10
C ASN A 302 -7.16 9.16 12.55
N LEU A 303 -6.77 7.95 12.98
CA LEU A 303 -6.24 7.72 14.33
C LEU A 303 -4.88 8.41 14.54
N VAL A 304 -4.13 8.62 13.46
CA VAL A 304 -2.83 9.30 13.48
C VAL A 304 -3.01 10.82 13.48
N THR A 305 -3.85 11.34 12.60
CA THR A 305 -3.88 12.78 12.31
C THR A 305 -5.03 13.53 12.98
N ASN A 306 -6.13 12.87 13.34
CA ASN A 306 -7.34 13.52 13.83
C ASN A 306 -7.79 13.07 15.23
N ALA A 307 -7.01 12.24 15.92
CA ALA A 307 -7.36 11.65 17.21
C ALA A 307 -6.61 12.27 18.41
N GLY A 308 -6.15 13.51 18.29
CA GLY A 308 -5.62 14.30 19.39
C GLY A 308 -4.31 15.03 19.09
N GLY A 309 -4.10 16.13 19.79
CA GLY A 309 -2.86 16.91 19.75
C GLY A 309 -2.69 17.86 18.56
N THR A 310 -3.69 18.01 17.70
CA THR A 310 -3.67 18.87 16.51
C THR A 310 -4.96 19.72 16.41
N ASP A 311 -4.91 20.78 15.61
CA ASP A 311 -6.09 21.62 15.29
C ASP A 311 -7.12 20.87 14.42
N THR A 312 -6.77 19.67 13.92
CA THR A 312 -7.63 18.80 13.12
C THR A 312 -8.37 17.75 13.96
N THR A 313 -8.10 17.68 15.26
CA THR A 313 -8.71 16.74 16.22
C THR A 313 -10.22 16.81 16.24
N THR A 314 -10.89 15.64 16.24
CA THR A 314 -12.33 15.50 16.48
C THR A 314 -12.60 14.60 17.68
N ASP A 315 -13.67 14.88 18.44
CA ASP A 315 -14.08 14.03 19.57
C ASP A 315 -14.42 12.61 19.13
N ALA A 316 -14.97 12.45 17.92
CA ALA A 316 -15.28 11.14 17.37
C ALA A 316 -13.99 10.33 17.12
N CYS A 317 -12.95 10.91 16.51
CA CYS A 317 -11.68 10.20 16.30
C CYS A 317 -10.95 9.91 17.63
N VAL A 318 -11.01 10.82 18.60
CA VAL A 318 -10.50 10.58 19.96
C VAL A 318 -11.20 9.36 20.58
N THR A 319 -12.52 9.26 20.42
CA THR A 319 -13.31 8.12 20.89
C THR A 319 -12.88 6.82 20.21
N MET A 320 -12.69 6.82 18.89
CA MET A 320 -12.28 5.62 18.14
C MET A 320 -10.87 5.17 18.51
N LYS A 321 -9.95 6.10 18.72
CA LYS A 321 -8.61 5.78 19.21
C LYS A 321 -8.63 5.20 20.63
N ALA A 322 -9.44 5.78 21.51
CA ALA A 322 -9.53 5.35 22.91
C ALA A 322 -10.13 3.94 23.06
N ASN A 323 -11.10 3.55 22.23
CA ASN A 323 -11.72 2.22 22.28
C ASN A 323 -10.96 1.15 21.45
N GLY A 324 -10.08 1.57 20.53
CA GLY A 324 -9.30 0.69 19.65
C GLY A 324 -10.14 -0.09 18.64
N ASN A 325 -11.37 0.34 18.35
CA ASN A 325 -12.28 -0.42 17.50
C ASN A 325 -11.94 -0.32 16.01
N TYR A 326 -11.20 0.71 15.58
CA TYR A 326 -10.68 0.75 14.20
C TYR A 326 -9.62 -0.33 13.99
N GLU A 327 -8.61 -0.41 14.85
CA GLU A 327 -7.57 -1.46 14.76
C GLU A 327 -8.17 -2.86 14.86
N LYS A 328 -9.09 -3.08 15.82
CA LYS A 328 -9.73 -4.38 16.02
C LYS A 328 -10.63 -4.78 14.86
N GLY A 329 -11.42 -3.84 14.33
CA GLY A 329 -12.34 -4.11 13.22
C GLY A 329 -11.58 -4.40 11.93
N VAL A 330 -10.57 -3.59 11.59
CA VAL A 330 -9.69 -3.87 10.45
C VAL A 330 -8.99 -5.22 10.62
N GLY A 331 -8.44 -5.51 11.81
CA GLY A 331 -7.83 -6.80 12.10
C GLY A 331 -8.79 -7.96 11.92
N TYR A 332 -10.03 -7.84 12.41
CA TYR A 332 -11.04 -8.87 12.23
C TYR A 332 -11.36 -9.10 10.75
N ALA A 333 -11.59 -8.04 9.99
CA ALA A 333 -11.83 -8.14 8.55
C ALA A 333 -10.66 -8.83 7.83
N LEU A 334 -9.42 -8.44 8.10
CA LEU A 334 -8.23 -9.05 7.53
C LEU A 334 -8.15 -10.55 7.84
N SER A 335 -8.36 -10.93 9.09
CA SER A 335 -8.32 -12.34 9.53
C SER A 335 -9.40 -13.18 8.86
N ARG A 336 -10.65 -12.69 8.84
CA ARG A 336 -11.80 -13.45 8.31
C ARG A 336 -11.76 -13.57 6.79
N LEU A 337 -11.45 -12.47 6.08
CA LEU A 337 -11.37 -12.43 4.63
C LEU A 337 -10.06 -13.06 4.13
N GLY A 338 -8.95 -12.87 4.85
CA GLY A 338 -7.65 -13.47 4.53
C GLY A 338 -7.65 -15.00 4.61
N ALA A 339 -8.55 -15.61 5.41
CA ALA A 339 -8.76 -17.05 5.46
C ALA A 339 -9.38 -17.63 4.17
N VAL A 340 -9.95 -16.80 3.29
CA VAL A 340 -10.53 -17.24 2.01
C VAL A 340 -9.44 -17.24 0.92
N PRO A 341 -9.10 -18.39 0.32
CA PRO A 341 -7.89 -18.53 -0.50
C PRO A 341 -7.78 -17.60 -1.71
N ASN A 342 -8.90 -17.17 -2.28
CA ASN A 342 -8.97 -16.33 -3.49
C ASN A 342 -9.27 -14.85 -3.18
N VAL A 343 -9.19 -14.44 -1.90
CA VAL A 343 -9.37 -13.05 -1.46
C VAL A 343 -8.02 -12.40 -1.22
N TYR A 344 -7.84 -11.18 -1.70
CA TYR A 344 -6.64 -10.36 -1.63
C TYR A 344 -6.99 -9.04 -0.93
N ASN A 345 -6.59 -8.89 0.34
CA ASN A 345 -6.91 -7.72 1.15
C ASN A 345 -5.92 -6.59 0.92
N TYR A 346 -6.42 -5.40 0.54
CA TYR A 346 -5.67 -4.16 0.43
C TYR A 346 -6.18 -3.18 1.49
N ILE A 347 -5.32 -2.79 2.44
CA ILE A 347 -5.65 -1.81 3.47
C ILE A 347 -5.62 -0.41 2.85
N ASP A 348 -6.62 0.42 3.15
CA ASP A 348 -6.58 1.83 2.74
C ASP A 348 -5.47 2.58 3.46
N ALA A 349 -4.68 3.32 2.69
CA ALA A 349 -3.55 4.11 3.15
C ALA A 349 -3.63 5.58 2.71
N ALA A 350 -4.84 6.11 2.66
CA ALA A 350 -5.15 7.51 2.34
C ALA A 350 -4.46 8.00 1.04
N HIS A 351 -3.80 9.14 1.06
CA HIS A 351 -3.15 9.73 -0.11
C HIS A 351 -1.96 10.61 0.29
N HIS A 352 -1.09 10.99 -0.67
CA HIS A 352 0.11 11.79 -0.39
C HIS A 352 -0.22 13.13 0.29
N GLY A 353 -1.30 13.80 -0.12
CA GLY A 353 -1.73 15.07 0.46
C GLY A 353 -2.30 14.95 1.89
N TRP A 354 -2.32 13.76 2.48
CA TRP A 354 -2.68 13.50 3.87
C TRP A 354 -1.53 12.88 4.66
N LEU A 355 -0.91 11.82 4.17
CA LEU A 355 0.12 11.08 4.90
C LEU A 355 1.56 11.38 4.43
N GLY A 356 1.77 12.21 3.42
CA GLY A 356 3.08 12.41 2.81
C GLY A 356 4.11 13.20 3.65
N TRP A 357 3.76 13.69 4.83
CA TRP A 357 4.67 14.31 5.78
C TRP A 357 5.31 13.28 6.70
N ASP A 358 6.58 13.48 7.08
CA ASP A 358 7.30 12.58 7.98
C ASP A 358 6.58 12.38 9.33
N SER A 359 5.90 13.43 9.83
CA SER A 359 5.09 13.38 11.04
C SER A 359 3.89 12.44 10.96
N ASN A 360 3.42 12.14 9.76
CA ASN A 360 2.22 11.34 9.52
C ASN A 360 2.59 9.94 9.00
N LEU A 361 3.50 9.84 8.04
CA LEU A 361 3.81 8.60 7.32
C LEU A 361 4.36 7.51 8.25
N GLY A 362 5.38 7.83 9.03
CA GLY A 362 5.97 6.87 9.97
C GLY A 362 4.97 6.34 11.01
N PRO A 363 4.24 7.20 11.73
CA PRO A 363 3.16 6.78 12.63
C PRO A 363 2.08 5.96 11.93
N SER A 364 1.68 6.31 10.69
CA SER A 364 0.67 5.53 9.95
C SER A 364 1.14 4.12 9.61
N VAL A 365 2.40 3.93 9.24
CA VAL A 365 2.97 2.59 9.03
C VAL A 365 2.89 1.72 10.29
N GLN A 366 3.11 2.32 11.47
CA GLN A 366 2.96 1.60 12.74
C GLN A 366 1.49 1.27 13.05
N GLU A 367 0.58 2.19 12.74
CA GLU A 367 -0.85 1.99 12.88
C GLU A 367 -1.37 0.86 11.97
N PHE A 368 -0.96 0.84 10.70
CA PHE A 368 -1.28 -0.24 9.76
C PHE A 368 -0.77 -1.59 10.26
N ARG A 369 0.44 -1.62 10.81
CA ARG A 369 0.99 -2.85 11.39
C ARG A 369 0.21 -3.28 12.64
N ALA A 370 -0.15 -2.36 13.52
CA ALA A 370 -0.94 -2.65 14.72
C ALA A 370 -2.28 -3.29 14.33
N ALA A 371 -3.00 -2.71 13.38
CA ALA A 371 -4.25 -3.26 12.87
C ALA A 371 -4.04 -4.64 12.22
N ALA A 372 -3.02 -4.81 11.37
CA ALA A 372 -2.71 -6.08 10.69
C ALA A 372 -2.21 -7.20 11.63
N THR A 373 -2.00 -6.91 12.90
CA THR A 373 -1.65 -7.90 13.93
C THR A 373 -2.64 -7.91 15.09
N SER A 374 -3.81 -7.28 14.91
CA SER A 374 -4.90 -7.20 15.89
C SER A 374 -5.97 -8.25 15.61
N ASN A 375 -6.74 -8.61 16.64
CA ASN A 375 -7.99 -9.39 16.55
C ASN A 375 -7.92 -10.64 15.63
N GLY A 376 -6.81 -11.38 15.74
CA GLY A 376 -6.59 -12.63 15.00
C GLY A 376 -5.93 -12.47 13.64
N ALA A 377 -5.68 -11.25 13.17
CA ALA A 377 -4.96 -11.01 11.92
C ALA A 377 -3.44 -11.24 12.05
N SER A 378 -2.83 -11.50 10.93
CA SER A 378 -1.38 -11.51 10.71
C SER A 378 -1.03 -10.66 9.49
N VAL A 379 0.22 -10.22 9.40
CA VAL A 379 0.70 -9.50 8.21
C VAL A 379 0.57 -10.33 6.92
N GLY A 380 0.48 -11.66 7.01
CA GLY A 380 0.24 -12.57 5.91
C GLY A 380 -1.20 -12.50 5.33
N ASP A 381 -2.14 -11.90 6.06
CA ASP A 381 -3.51 -11.67 5.58
C ASP A 381 -3.63 -10.42 4.68
N VAL A 382 -2.53 -9.67 4.52
CA VAL A 382 -2.46 -8.43 3.73
C VAL A 382 -1.77 -8.70 2.41
N ALA A 383 -2.49 -8.58 1.30
CA ALA A 383 -1.93 -8.66 -0.05
C ALA A 383 -1.26 -7.34 -0.46
N GLY A 384 -1.73 -6.22 0.07
CA GLY A 384 -1.18 -4.92 -0.23
C GLY A 384 -1.92 -3.75 0.41
N PHE A 385 -1.68 -2.58 -0.16
CA PHE A 385 -2.32 -1.33 0.28
C PHE A 385 -2.87 -0.56 -0.91
N ILE A 386 -3.85 0.28 -0.66
CA ILE A 386 -4.39 1.17 -1.68
C ILE A 386 -4.21 2.62 -1.25
N VAL A 387 -3.91 3.48 -2.23
CA VAL A 387 -3.83 4.93 -2.02
C VAL A 387 -4.81 5.67 -2.92
N ASN A 388 -5.14 6.90 -2.54
CA ASN A 388 -6.04 7.80 -3.26
C ASN A 388 -7.49 7.31 -3.36
N THR A 389 -7.91 6.35 -2.53
CA THR A 389 -9.29 5.85 -2.52
C THR A 389 -10.26 7.02 -2.38
N ALA A 390 -11.17 7.14 -3.35
CA ALA A 390 -12.18 8.22 -3.39
C ALA A 390 -11.62 9.65 -3.32
N ASN A 391 -10.35 9.87 -3.65
CA ASN A 391 -9.71 11.19 -3.67
C ASN A 391 -9.41 11.67 -5.09
N TYR A 392 -8.65 12.76 -5.23
CA TYR A 392 -8.43 13.51 -6.47
C TYR A 392 -6.96 13.79 -6.75
N SER A 393 -6.05 13.29 -5.94
CA SER A 393 -4.61 13.51 -6.10
C SER A 393 -4.08 12.91 -7.39
N PRO A 394 -3.17 13.59 -8.12
CA PRO A 394 -2.70 13.12 -9.42
C PRO A 394 -1.89 11.84 -9.28
N THR A 395 -2.00 10.94 -10.24
CA THR A 395 -1.16 9.73 -10.32
C THR A 395 0.31 10.11 -10.42
N THR A 396 0.63 11.07 -11.30
CA THR A 396 1.96 11.65 -11.49
C THR A 396 1.89 13.14 -11.75
N GLU A 397 2.89 13.89 -11.28
CA GLU A 397 3.10 15.31 -11.61
C GLU A 397 4.19 15.45 -12.65
N PRO A 398 3.83 15.60 -13.95
CA PRO A 398 4.80 15.50 -15.04
C PRO A 398 5.73 16.71 -15.17
N TYR A 399 5.40 17.87 -14.58
CA TYR A 399 6.09 19.13 -14.80
C TYR A 399 6.81 19.69 -13.59
N LEU A 400 6.79 18.98 -12.47
CA LEU A 400 7.53 19.33 -11.27
C LEU A 400 7.97 18.08 -10.52
N LYS A 401 9.08 18.19 -9.81
CA LYS A 401 9.61 17.14 -8.94
C LYS A 401 9.83 17.69 -7.55
N ILE A 402 9.70 16.85 -6.56
CA ILE A 402 9.94 17.23 -5.16
C ILE A 402 11.35 17.79 -4.93
N THR A 403 12.32 17.39 -5.76
CA THR A 403 13.71 17.83 -5.73
C THR A 403 14.00 19.13 -6.47
N ASP A 404 13.03 19.67 -7.23
CA ASP A 404 13.22 20.90 -7.96
C ASP A 404 13.39 22.10 -7.02
N SER A 405 14.05 23.13 -7.51
CA SER A 405 14.25 24.39 -6.78
C SER A 405 14.18 25.61 -7.69
N VAL A 406 13.65 26.70 -7.15
CA VAL A 406 13.56 28.00 -7.83
C VAL A 406 14.13 29.07 -6.94
N ASN A 407 15.12 29.83 -7.41
CA ASN A 407 15.79 30.89 -6.64
C ASN A 407 16.31 30.44 -5.25
N GLY A 408 16.80 29.19 -5.16
CA GLY A 408 17.32 28.61 -3.91
C GLY A 408 16.25 28.07 -2.94
N GLN A 409 14.97 28.14 -3.30
CA GLN A 409 13.87 27.51 -2.55
C GLN A 409 13.46 26.20 -3.21
N THR A 410 13.34 25.12 -2.44
CA THR A 410 12.88 23.83 -2.95
C THR A 410 11.38 23.83 -3.15
N VAL A 411 10.88 22.99 -4.06
CA VAL A 411 9.42 22.75 -4.28
C VAL A 411 8.68 22.46 -2.98
N ARG A 412 9.31 21.77 -2.03
CA ARG A 412 8.76 21.49 -0.71
C ARG A 412 8.39 22.74 0.10
N GLN A 413 9.05 23.87 -0.14
CA GLN A 413 8.81 25.16 0.53
C GLN A 413 7.68 25.97 -0.10
N SER A 414 7.09 25.49 -1.20
CA SER A 414 5.90 26.14 -1.78
C SER A 414 4.69 25.97 -0.86
N LYS A 415 3.75 26.90 -0.95
CA LYS A 415 2.50 26.84 -0.18
C LYS A 415 1.64 25.62 -0.49
N TRP A 416 1.71 25.12 -1.73
CA TRP A 416 0.95 23.95 -2.13
C TRP A 416 1.53 22.66 -1.54
N VAL A 417 2.85 22.50 -1.58
CA VAL A 417 3.53 21.28 -1.11
C VAL A 417 3.70 21.29 0.41
N ASP A 418 3.94 22.45 0.99
CA ASP A 418 4.00 22.69 2.44
C ASP A 418 4.83 21.64 3.19
N TRP A 419 6.06 21.43 2.74
CA TRP A 419 7.03 20.46 3.30
C TRP A 419 6.66 18.98 3.13
N ASN A 420 5.60 18.64 2.39
CA ASN A 420 5.32 17.26 2.02
C ASN A 420 6.54 16.65 1.30
N GLN A 421 6.73 15.34 1.44
CA GLN A 421 7.80 14.59 0.79
C GLN A 421 7.45 14.18 -0.65
N TYR A 422 6.18 14.26 -1.03
CA TYR A 422 5.64 13.77 -2.29
C TYR A 422 4.77 14.83 -2.97
N VAL A 423 4.67 14.74 -4.28
CA VAL A 423 3.80 15.60 -5.10
C VAL A 423 2.73 14.81 -5.86
N ASP A 424 2.82 13.49 -5.83
CA ASP A 424 1.94 12.58 -6.57
C ASP A 424 1.78 11.21 -5.87
N GLU A 425 0.75 10.46 -6.29
CA GLU A 425 0.41 9.19 -5.66
C GLU A 425 1.37 8.06 -6.01
N GLN A 426 1.95 8.04 -7.21
CA GLN A 426 2.87 6.95 -7.58
C GLN A 426 4.13 6.98 -6.73
N SER A 427 4.74 8.15 -6.58
CA SER A 427 5.95 8.29 -5.74
C SER A 427 5.66 8.02 -4.26
N TYR A 428 4.48 8.45 -3.78
CA TYR A 428 4.03 8.16 -2.42
C TYR A 428 3.80 6.67 -2.21
N ALA A 429 3.04 6.00 -3.07
CA ALA A 429 2.74 4.58 -2.97
C ALA A 429 4.02 3.71 -2.95
N GLN A 430 4.98 4.01 -3.83
CA GLN A 430 6.25 3.29 -3.88
C GLN A 430 7.09 3.49 -2.60
N ALA A 431 7.13 4.71 -2.07
CA ALA A 431 7.83 5.00 -0.83
C ALA A 431 7.13 4.36 0.39
N LEU A 432 5.80 4.45 0.47
CA LEU A 432 5.01 3.79 1.50
C LEU A 432 5.22 2.28 1.49
N ARG A 433 5.15 1.63 0.31
CA ARG A 433 5.44 0.20 0.16
C ARG A 433 6.78 -0.17 0.78
N SER A 434 7.82 0.60 0.49
CA SER A 434 9.16 0.36 1.03
C SER A 434 9.19 0.44 2.57
N GLN A 435 8.47 1.40 3.16
CA GLN A 435 8.37 1.54 4.61
C GLN A 435 7.54 0.42 5.26
N LEU A 436 6.48 -0.04 4.59
CA LEU A 436 5.65 -1.16 5.05
C LEU A 436 6.46 -2.47 5.07
N VAL A 437 7.22 -2.76 4.02
CA VAL A 437 8.13 -3.92 3.99
C VAL A 437 9.17 -3.81 5.11
N ALA A 438 9.77 -2.62 5.32
CA ALA A 438 10.70 -2.39 6.42
C ALA A 438 10.04 -2.56 7.81
N ALA A 439 8.74 -2.31 7.92
CA ALA A 439 7.96 -2.53 9.14
C ALA A 439 7.55 -4.00 9.35
N GLY A 440 7.86 -4.89 8.42
CA GLY A 440 7.68 -6.35 8.53
C GLY A 440 6.45 -6.90 7.81
N PHE A 441 5.86 -6.15 6.88
CA PHE A 441 4.97 -6.73 5.87
C PHE A 441 5.77 -7.54 4.85
N ASP A 442 5.12 -8.46 4.14
CA ASP A 442 5.77 -9.28 3.13
C ASP A 442 6.42 -8.43 2.02
N SER A 443 7.55 -8.85 1.51
CA SER A 443 8.25 -8.15 0.42
C SER A 443 7.47 -8.16 -0.89
N GLY A 444 6.54 -9.08 -1.06
CA GLY A 444 5.64 -9.22 -2.20
C GLY A 444 4.37 -8.39 -2.13
N ILE A 445 4.09 -7.63 -1.04
CA ILE A 445 2.90 -6.77 -1.00
C ILE A 445 2.86 -5.83 -2.20
N GLY A 446 1.69 -5.64 -2.79
CA GLY A 446 1.47 -4.71 -3.89
C GLY A 446 0.80 -3.41 -3.47
N MET A 447 0.77 -2.44 -4.39
CA MET A 447 0.04 -1.19 -4.18
C MET A 447 -1.05 -1.04 -5.24
N LEU A 448 -2.22 -0.55 -4.85
CA LEU A 448 -3.24 -0.05 -5.76
C LEU A 448 -3.26 1.47 -5.71
N ILE A 449 -3.58 2.11 -6.83
CA ILE A 449 -3.85 3.55 -6.89
C ILE A 449 -5.23 3.75 -7.50
N ASP A 450 -6.14 4.40 -6.75
CA ASP A 450 -7.42 4.81 -7.31
C ASP A 450 -7.22 6.00 -8.25
N THR A 451 -7.43 5.77 -9.53
CA THR A 451 -7.25 6.76 -10.60
C THR A 451 -8.58 7.28 -11.17
N SER A 452 -9.70 6.99 -10.50
CA SER A 452 -11.04 7.26 -11.02
C SER A 452 -11.31 8.74 -11.30
N ARG A 453 -10.73 9.66 -10.49
CA ARG A 453 -11.08 11.09 -10.53
C ARG A 453 -9.89 12.04 -10.49
N ASN A 454 -8.69 11.57 -10.81
CA ASN A 454 -7.44 12.32 -10.70
C ASN A 454 -6.87 12.82 -12.05
N GLY A 455 -7.67 12.81 -13.11
CA GLY A 455 -7.21 13.12 -14.47
C GLY A 455 -6.81 14.57 -14.71
N TRP A 456 -7.55 15.54 -14.11
CA TRP A 456 -7.25 16.97 -14.20
C TRP A 456 -6.93 17.45 -15.64
N GLY A 457 -7.76 17.07 -16.60
CA GLY A 457 -7.62 17.48 -17.99
C GLY A 457 -8.31 18.83 -18.30
N GLY A 458 -8.73 19.00 -19.55
CA GLY A 458 -9.38 20.22 -19.99
C GLY A 458 -8.42 21.41 -20.09
N SER A 459 -8.98 22.62 -20.20
CA SER A 459 -8.22 23.85 -20.42
C SER A 459 -7.39 24.32 -19.22
N ALA A 460 -7.70 23.83 -18.03
CA ALA A 460 -6.96 24.19 -16.81
C ALA A 460 -5.68 23.36 -16.60
N ARG A 461 -5.52 22.25 -17.34
CA ARG A 461 -4.31 21.40 -17.24
C ARG A 461 -3.11 22.14 -17.82
N PRO A 462 -1.99 22.26 -17.08
CA PRO A 462 -0.78 22.87 -17.61
C PRO A 462 -0.20 22.03 -18.77
N ALA A 463 0.43 22.72 -19.72
CA ALA A 463 1.13 22.10 -20.84
C ALA A 463 2.66 22.02 -20.64
N GLY A 464 3.17 22.45 -19.49
CA GLY A 464 4.58 22.50 -19.16
C GLY A 464 4.84 23.02 -17.76
N ALA A 465 6.11 23.12 -17.38
CA ALA A 465 6.54 23.63 -16.09
C ALA A 465 6.09 25.09 -15.87
N GLY A 466 5.82 25.45 -14.64
CA GLY A 466 5.46 26.80 -14.25
C GLY A 466 6.62 27.80 -14.35
N PRO A 467 6.34 29.13 -14.23
CA PRO A 467 7.36 30.16 -14.38
C PRO A 467 8.35 30.16 -13.22
N LEU A 468 9.63 30.37 -13.50
CA LEU A 468 10.74 30.39 -12.54
C LEU A 468 10.85 31.71 -11.74
N THR A 469 9.76 32.46 -11.58
CA THR A 469 9.74 33.75 -10.85
C THR A 469 9.74 33.57 -9.34
N SER A 470 9.10 32.52 -8.84
CA SER A 470 9.12 32.07 -7.44
C SER A 470 8.77 30.58 -7.37
N VAL A 471 9.07 29.92 -6.25
CA VAL A 471 8.73 28.51 -6.04
C VAL A 471 7.21 28.30 -6.09
N ASP A 472 6.41 29.20 -5.51
CA ASP A 472 4.95 29.16 -5.57
C ASP A 472 4.45 29.27 -7.02
N ALA A 473 4.97 30.23 -7.79
CA ALA A 473 4.59 30.39 -9.20
C ALA A 473 4.97 29.18 -10.05
N TYR A 474 6.12 28.58 -9.78
CA TYR A 474 6.57 27.36 -10.45
C TYR A 474 5.63 26.18 -10.16
N VAL A 475 5.30 25.96 -8.91
CA VAL A 475 4.40 24.88 -8.50
C VAL A 475 2.98 25.13 -8.99
N ASP A 476 2.41 26.32 -8.77
CA ASP A 476 1.04 26.62 -9.20
C ASP A 476 0.87 26.63 -10.73
N GLY A 477 1.90 27.02 -11.46
CA GLY A 477 1.88 26.99 -12.92
C GLY A 477 2.07 25.59 -13.51
N GLY A 478 2.80 24.71 -12.83
CA GLY A 478 3.19 23.39 -13.34
C GLY A 478 2.36 22.23 -12.83
N ARG A 479 1.82 22.29 -11.59
CA ARG A 479 1.05 21.17 -11.01
C ARG A 479 -0.21 20.87 -11.80
N VAL A 480 -0.50 19.60 -12.01
CA VAL A 480 -1.74 19.17 -12.69
C VAL A 480 -2.94 19.13 -11.75
N ASP A 481 -2.75 18.85 -10.47
CA ASP A 481 -3.79 18.98 -9.45
C ASP A 481 -4.26 20.44 -9.34
N ARG A 482 -5.49 20.71 -9.74
CA ARG A 482 -6.04 22.07 -9.79
C ARG A 482 -6.94 22.39 -8.60
N ARG A 483 -6.99 21.55 -7.56
CA ARG A 483 -7.69 21.89 -6.30
C ARG A 483 -7.13 23.19 -5.73
N VAL A 484 -7.96 23.88 -4.95
CA VAL A 484 -7.51 25.07 -4.21
C VAL A 484 -6.52 24.70 -3.10
N HIS A 485 -6.74 23.52 -2.48
CA HIS A 485 -5.87 22.96 -1.45
C HIS A 485 -5.88 21.43 -1.53
N ALA A 486 -4.74 20.78 -1.28
CA ALA A 486 -4.61 19.33 -1.34
C ALA A 486 -5.52 18.57 -0.34
N GLY A 487 -5.91 19.22 0.75
CA GLY A 487 -6.86 18.69 1.73
C GLY A 487 -8.34 18.80 1.33
N ASN A 488 -8.67 19.35 0.14
CA ASN A 488 -10.04 19.35 -0.37
C ASN A 488 -10.38 18.00 -0.96
N TRP A 489 -11.50 17.40 -0.56
CA TRP A 489 -11.83 16.03 -0.89
C TRP A 489 -13.25 15.82 -1.45
N CYS A 490 -14.22 16.68 -1.17
CA CYS A 490 -15.61 16.45 -1.52
C CYS A 490 -15.96 17.03 -2.90
N ASN A 491 -16.44 16.21 -3.82
CA ASN A 491 -17.01 16.56 -5.13
C ASN A 491 -16.24 17.68 -5.87
N GLN A 492 -14.94 17.53 -6.03
CA GLN A 492 -14.04 18.62 -6.48
C GLN A 492 -14.35 19.10 -7.89
N SER A 493 -14.62 20.38 -8.01
CA SER A 493 -14.83 21.05 -9.30
C SER A 493 -13.55 21.06 -10.13
N GLY A 494 -13.67 20.79 -11.44
CA GLY A 494 -12.54 20.75 -12.37
C GLY A 494 -11.82 19.42 -12.48
N ALA A 495 -12.10 18.47 -11.59
CA ALA A 495 -11.55 17.13 -11.67
C ALA A 495 -11.98 16.39 -12.95
N GLY A 496 -11.16 15.42 -13.39
CA GLY A 496 -11.40 14.59 -14.56
C GLY A 496 -11.23 13.11 -14.29
N LEU A 497 -11.79 12.25 -15.13
CA LEU A 497 -11.45 10.83 -15.14
C LEU A 497 -9.95 10.67 -15.37
N GLY A 498 -9.29 9.89 -14.54
CA GLY A 498 -7.87 9.62 -14.64
C GLY A 498 -7.51 8.46 -15.56
N GLU A 499 -6.33 7.89 -15.35
CA GLU A 499 -5.85 6.71 -16.06
C GLU A 499 -6.86 5.57 -15.95
N ARG A 500 -7.09 4.91 -17.08
CA ARG A 500 -8.01 3.75 -17.09
C ARG A 500 -7.39 2.60 -16.30
N PRO A 501 -8.22 1.77 -15.67
CA PRO A 501 -7.72 0.60 -14.94
C PRO A 501 -6.77 -0.25 -15.79
N VAL A 502 -5.60 -0.54 -15.23
CA VAL A 502 -4.54 -1.31 -15.89
C VAL A 502 -3.70 -2.04 -14.84
N ALA A 503 -3.38 -3.31 -15.10
CA ALA A 503 -2.51 -4.11 -14.25
C ALA A 503 -1.05 -3.75 -14.44
N ALA A 504 -0.26 -3.85 -13.36
CA ALA A 504 1.20 -3.69 -13.32
C ALA A 504 1.73 -2.43 -14.05
N PRO A 505 1.16 -1.22 -13.78
CA PRO A 505 1.55 0.00 -14.51
C PRO A 505 2.95 0.49 -14.16
N ALA A 506 3.47 0.15 -12.99
CA ALA A 506 4.79 0.53 -12.50
C ALA A 506 5.29 -0.47 -11.47
N ALA A 507 6.60 -0.47 -11.19
CA ALA A 507 7.22 -1.34 -10.19
C ALA A 507 6.58 -1.18 -8.80
N GLY A 508 6.13 -2.28 -8.21
CA GLY A 508 5.46 -2.31 -6.91
C GLY A 508 4.01 -1.82 -6.91
N ILE A 509 3.46 -1.48 -8.07
CA ILE A 509 2.05 -1.10 -8.24
C ILE A 509 1.34 -2.26 -8.96
N ASP A 510 0.41 -2.91 -8.25
CA ASP A 510 -0.35 -4.03 -8.78
C ASP A 510 -1.34 -3.61 -9.86
N ALA A 511 -2.01 -2.47 -9.65
CA ALA A 511 -2.90 -1.90 -10.66
C ALA A 511 -3.21 -0.42 -10.41
N TYR A 512 -3.54 0.31 -11.48
CA TYR A 512 -4.44 1.45 -11.43
C TYR A 512 -5.86 0.92 -11.46
N VAL A 513 -6.70 1.44 -10.58
CA VAL A 513 -8.07 0.97 -10.37
C VAL A 513 -9.06 2.14 -10.33
N TRP A 514 -10.33 1.88 -10.59
CA TRP A 514 -11.42 2.81 -10.32
C TRP A 514 -12.23 2.27 -9.15
N VAL A 515 -11.74 2.52 -7.93
CA VAL A 515 -12.40 2.06 -6.71
C VAL A 515 -13.60 2.94 -6.41
N LYS A 516 -13.44 4.27 -6.40
CA LYS A 516 -14.61 5.16 -6.35
C LYS A 516 -15.29 5.16 -7.70
N PRO A 517 -16.55 4.70 -7.82
CA PRO A 517 -17.26 4.76 -9.07
C PRO A 517 -17.46 6.22 -9.52
N PRO A 518 -16.91 6.65 -10.66
CA PRO A 518 -17.09 8.03 -11.12
C PRO A 518 -18.56 8.39 -11.28
N GLY A 519 -18.96 9.57 -10.78
CA GLY A 519 -20.35 10.02 -10.79
C GLY A 519 -21.14 9.67 -9.53
N GLU A 520 -20.56 8.93 -8.60
CA GLU A 520 -21.14 8.77 -7.27
C GLU A 520 -20.61 9.87 -6.34
N SER A 521 -21.53 10.61 -5.72
CA SER A 521 -21.24 11.74 -4.85
C SER A 521 -20.40 11.36 -3.64
N ASP A 522 -19.57 12.28 -3.15
CA ASP A 522 -18.84 12.16 -1.89
C ASP A 522 -19.68 12.63 -0.69
N GLY A 523 -20.69 13.47 -0.94
CA GLY A 523 -21.57 14.01 0.08
C GLY A 523 -22.43 15.13 -0.45
N SER A 524 -23.55 15.40 0.22
CA SER A 524 -24.50 16.42 -0.18
C SER A 524 -23.98 17.84 0.00
N SER A 525 -24.32 18.74 -0.94
CA SER A 525 -23.95 20.17 -0.88
C SER A 525 -24.66 20.94 0.22
N SER A 526 -25.67 20.36 0.84
CA SER A 526 -26.46 20.94 1.95
C SER A 526 -26.98 19.83 2.85
N ALA A 527 -27.46 20.19 4.04
CA ALA A 527 -28.05 19.23 4.97
C ALA A 527 -29.31 18.59 4.35
N VAL A 528 -29.31 17.26 4.20
CA VAL A 528 -30.41 16.47 3.67
C VAL A 528 -30.73 15.37 4.67
N SER A 529 -32.01 15.25 5.06
CA SER A 529 -32.45 14.14 5.89
C SER A 529 -32.41 12.84 5.10
N ASN A 530 -31.76 11.81 5.65
CA ASN A 530 -31.67 10.47 5.06
C ASN A 530 -31.71 9.42 6.17
N ASP A 531 -31.95 8.17 5.80
CA ASP A 531 -31.97 7.00 6.67
C ASP A 531 -30.72 6.11 6.52
N GLU A 532 -29.67 6.65 5.85
CA GLU A 532 -28.45 5.93 5.53
C GLU A 532 -27.33 6.17 6.56
N GLY A 533 -27.61 6.92 7.64
CA GLY A 533 -26.60 7.27 8.65
C GLY A 533 -25.63 8.39 8.23
N LYS A 534 -25.76 8.93 7.01
CA LYS A 534 -24.85 9.92 6.42
C LYS A 534 -25.17 11.33 6.89
N GLY A 535 -24.16 12.04 7.42
CA GLY A 535 -24.28 13.41 7.88
C GLY A 535 -24.04 14.44 6.76
N PHE A 536 -24.16 15.73 7.13
CA PHE A 536 -23.74 16.82 6.26
C PHE A 536 -22.35 17.30 6.69
N ASP A 537 -21.39 17.21 5.78
CA ASP A 537 -20.06 17.78 5.97
C ASP A 537 -19.91 19.09 5.19
N ARG A 538 -19.45 20.13 5.87
CA ARG A 538 -19.28 21.44 5.25
C ARG A 538 -18.23 21.48 4.14
N MET A 539 -17.31 20.51 4.10
CA MET A 539 -16.38 20.37 2.97
C MET A 539 -17.10 20.05 1.65
N CYS A 540 -18.36 19.60 1.70
CA CYS A 540 -19.21 19.38 0.54
C CYS A 540 -20.07 20.62 0.17
N ASP A 541 -20.09 21.64 1.01
CA ASP A 541 -20.76 22.92 0.76
C ASP A 541 -19.89 23.82 -0.14
N PRO A 542 -20.32 24.17 -1.36
CA PRO A 542 -19.54 25.00 -2.27
C PRO A 542 -19.30 26.44 -1.75
N THR A 543 -20.05 26.88 -0.75
CA THR A 543 -19.91 28.21 -0.13
C THR A 543 -19.00 28.21 1.10
N TYR A 544 -18.50 27.04 1.51
CA TYR A 544 -17.69 26.92 2.71
C TYR A 544 -16.27 27.44 2.51
N GLY A 545 -15.85 28.33 3.42
CA GLY A 545 -14.53 28.97 3.39
C GLY A 545 -13.38 28.11 3.95
N GLY A 546 -13.67 26.88 4.41
CA GLY A 546 -12.65 25.93 4.87
C GLY A 546 -12.51 25.82 6.38
N ASN A 547 -11.54 25.00 6.79
CA ASN A 547 -11.14 24.76 8.19
C ASN A 547 -9.63 24.48 8.26
N ALA A 548 -9.12 24.10 9.42
CA ALA A 548 -7.69 23.82 9.61
C ALA A 548 -7.14 22.72 8.69
N ARG A 549 -7.95 21.69 8.34
CA ARG A 549 -7.52 20.58 7.48
C ARG A 549 -7.21 20.98 6.04
N ASN A 550 -7.85 22.05 5.55
CA ASN A 550 -7.60 22.58 4.22
C ASN A 550 -6.97 23.99 4.25
N GLY A 551 -6.29 24.34 5.34
CA GLY A 551 -5.63 25.63 5.49
C GLY A 551 -6.59 26.83 5.45
N ASN A 552 -7.87 26.63 5.83
CA ASN A 552 -8.93 27.61 5.74
C ASN A 552 -9.16 28.14 4.30
N ASN A 553 -9.03 27.28 3.30
CA ASN A 553 -9.32 27.58 1.90
C ASN A 553 -10.75 27.16 1.53
N PRO A 554 -11.38 27.79 0.52
CA PRO A 554 -12.68 27.35 0.01
C PRO A 554 -12.69 25.85 -0.32
N SER A 555 -13.84 25.21 -0.09
CA SER A 555 -14.02 23.76 -0.29
C SER A 555 -13.78 23.31 -1.73
N GLY A 556 -14.06 24.16 -2.73
CA GLY A 556 -13.99 23.81 -4.14
C GLY A 556 -15.01 22.77 -4.60
N ALA A 557 -15.99 22.45 -3.75
CA ALA A 557 -17.01 21.45 -4.04
C ALA A 557 -17.99 21.90 -5.12
N LEU A 558 -18.55 20.95 -5.87
CA LEU A 558 -19.65 21.20 -6.81
C LEU A 558 -20.95 21.44 -6.05
N ALA A 559 -21.80 22.33 -6.59
CA ALA A 559 -23.15 22.57 -6.09
C ALA A 559 -24.11 21.42 -6.47
N ASP A 560 -25.24 21.35 -5.77
CA ASP A 560 -26.35 20.43 -6.04
C ASP A 560 -25.96 18.94 -5.95
N ALA A 561 -24.93 18.62 -5.19
CA ALA A 561 -24.52 17.25 -4.97
C ALA A 561 -25.54 16.52 -4.07
N PRO A 562 -25.92 15.28 -4.41
CA PRO A 562 -26.77 14.43 -3.57
C PRO A 562 -25.96 13.83 -2.40
N VAL A 563 -26.62 13.06 -1.55
CA VAL A 563 -26.02 12.28 -0.46
C VAL A 563 -24.90 11.36 -1.01
N ALA A 564 -23.91 11.05 -0.19
CA ALA A 564 -22.77 10.21 -0.55
C ALA A 564 -23.22 8.86 -1.15
N GLY A 565 -22.55 8.41 -2.23
CA GLY A 565 -22.88 7.19 -2.98
C GLY A 565 -23.99 7.36 -4.01
N HIS A 566 -24.82 8.41 -3.94
CA HIS A 566 -25.86 8.63 -4.93
C HIS A 566 -25.31 9.20 -6.24
N TRP A 567 -26.01 8.92 -7.36
CA TRP A 567 -25.58 9.35 -8.68
C TRP A 567 -25.63 10.87 -8.85
N PHE A 568 -24.49 11.46 -9.20
CA PHE A 568 -24.32 12.89 -9.43
C PHE A 568 -23.95 13.16 -10.89
N SER A 569 -24.95 13.26 -11.74
CA SER A 569 -24.86 13.44 -13.19
C SER A 569 -23.97 14.63 -13.61
N ALA A 570 -24.04 15.76 -12.89
CA ALA A 570 -23.23 16.93 -13.19
C ALA A 570 -21.71 16.66 -12.96
N GLN A 571 -21.36 15.98 -11.88
CA GLN A 571 -19.99 15.56 -11.60
C GLN A 571 -19.50 14.58 -12.68
N PHE A 572 -20.30 13.54 -12.99
CA PHE A 572 -19.90 12.54 -13.99
C PHE A 572 -19.59 13.17 -15.36
N ARG A 573 -20.46 14.08 -15.82
CA ARG A 573 -20.23 14.81 -17.07
C ARG A 573 -18.97 15.68 -17.03
N GLN A 574 -18.73 16.36 -15.93
CA GLN A 574 -17.50 17.15 -15.75
C GLN A 574 -16.25 16.27 -15.72
N LEU A 575 -16.30 15.12 -15.02
CA LEU A 575 -15.22 14.14 -15.00
C LEU A 575 -14.88 13.63 -16.42
N MET A 576 -15.90 13.33 -17.24
CA MET A 576 -15.68 12.94 -18.63
C MET A 576 -15.10 14.09 -19.48
N GLN A 577 -15.59 15.31 -19.30
CA GLN A 577 -15.10 16.49 -20.04
C GLN A 577 -13.63 16.78 -19.75
N ASN A 578 -13.22 16.62 -18.51
CA ASN A 578 -11.87 16.89 -18.03
C ASN A 578 -11.02 15.61 -17.93
N ALA A 579 -11.40 14.53 -18.59
CA ALA A 579 -10.64 13.29 -18.56
C ALA A 579 -9.21 13.47 -19.07
N TYR A 580 -8.24 12.88 -18.35
CA TYR A 580 -6.87 12.76 -18.81
C TYR A 580 -6.28 11.42 -18.36
N PRO A 581 -5.80 10.57 -19.27
CA PRO A 581 -5.78 10.75 -20.73
C PRO A 581 -7.18 11.03 -21.32
N PRO A 582 -7.29 11.78 -22.44
CA PRO A 582 -8.58 12.07 -23.07
C PRO A 582 -9.39 10.81 -23.35
N LEU A 583 -10.71 10.95 -23.38
CA LEU A 583 -11.60 9.86 -23.80
C LEU A 583 -11.50 9.65 -25.32
N PRO A 584 -11.57 8.39 -25.78
CA PRO A 584 -11.56 8.06 -27.21
C PRO A 584 -12.72 8.67 -27.97
#